data_0c52638bf8c02846db77b8bbd4ef9f5b
#
_entry.id   0c52638bf8c02846db77b8bbd4ef9f5b
#
_cell.length_a   1.000
_cell.length_b   1.000
_cell.length_c   1.000
_cell.angle_alpha   90.00
_cell.angle_beta   90.00
_cell.angle_gamma   90.00
#
_symmetry.space_group_name_H-M   'P 1'
#
loop_
_entity.id
_entity.type
_entity.pdbx_description
1 polymer ?
#
loop_
_entity_poly.entity_id
_entity_poly.type
_entity_poly.pdbx_seq_one_letter_code
_entity_poly.pdbx_strand_id
1 'polypeptide(L)'
;MRYDQFTIKAQGIVQRAQDLAVQTQSPEISPEHLLETLVAQEDGVTQPILQKLGVDIEGIRLKLTQVLERNPKVQGTGQEPVVSQTLKRIFDLALKEATYLRDEYLSTEHLLFGIAEEKTSQAAKILRDHGVIKDQILKSLVAIRGGQQVTDQNAEEKYQSLTRFGQDLTLTAQAGKLDPVIGRDDEVRRILQVLSRRRKK
;
A
#
# COMPACT_ATOMS: atom_id res chain seq x y z
N MET A 1 10.54 -20.00 1.14
CA MET A 1 10.32 -18.62 0.69
C MET A 1 11.48 -17.78 1.17
N ARG A 2 12.04 -16.92 0.34
CA ARG A 2 13.22 -16.12 0.69
C ARG A 2 12.77 -14.76 1.21
N TYR A 3 12.58 -14.65 2.52
CA TYR A 3 12.14 -13.42 3.19
C TYR A 3 13.16 -12.27 3.07
N ASP A 4 14.41 -12.57 2.73
CA ASP A 4 15.48 -11.60 2.47
C ASP A 4 15.19 -10.67 1.27
N GLN A 5 14.30 -11.10 0.37
CA GLN A 5 13.85 -10.30 -0.78
C GLN A 5 12.65 -9.38 -0.49
N PHE A 6 12.14 -9.37 0.73
CA PHE A 6 11.00 -8.55 1.10
C PHE A 6 11.46 -7.28 1.83
N THR A 7 10.74 -6.18 1.64
CA THR A 7 10.90 -5.01 2.51
C THR A 7 10.49 -5.35 3.94
N ILE A 8 10.98 -4.58 4.92
CA ILE A 8 10.64 -4.79 6.33
C ILE A 8 9.13 -4.72 6.55
N LYS A 9 8.45 -3.78 5.86
CA LYS A 9 6.99 -3.66 5.95
C LYS A 9 6.28 -4.86 5.34
N ALA A 10 6.73 -5.36 4.19
CA ALA A 10 6.14 -6.55 3.57
C ALA A 10 6.34 -7.81 4.43
N GLN A 11 7.52 -7.98 5.05
CA GLN A 11 7.76 -9.05 6.03
C GLN A 11 6.78 -8.95 7.21
N GLY A 12 6.61 -7.75 7.78
CA GLY A 12 5.67 -7.50 8.86
C GLY A 12 4.21 -7.80 8.48
N ILE A 13 3.81 -7.55 7.24
CA ILE A 13 2.48 -7.91 6.72
C ILE A 13 2.29 -9.42 6.70
N VAL A 14 3.26 -10.17 6.16
CA VAL A 14 3.18 -11.63 6.09
C VAL A 14 3.14 -12.25 7.48
N GLN A 15 3.93 -11.72 8.43
CA GLN A 15 3.89 -12.17 9.82
C GLN A 15 2.53 -11.90 10.46
N ARG A 16 1.97 -10.70 10.31
CA ARG A 16 0.62 -10.39 10.82
C ARG A 16 -0.47 -11.23 10.18
N ALA A 17 -0.34 -11.58 8.89
CA ALA A 17 -1.27 -12.50 8.23
C ALA A 17 -1.20 -13.92 8.84
N GLN A 18 -0.03 -14.38 9.24
CA GLN A 18 0.15 -15.63 9.96
C GLN A 18 -0.49 -15.55 11.36
N ASP A 19 -0.22 -14.48 12.10
CA ASP A 19 -0.79 -14.26 13.44
C ASP A 19 -2.33 -14.20 13.37
N LEU A 20 -2.88 -13.53 12.34
CA LEU A 20 -4.33 -13.48 12.11
C LEU A 20 -4.90 -14.88 11.80
N ALA A 21 -4.20 -15.69 11.00
CA ALA A 21 -4.62 -17.06 10.72
C ALA A 21 -4.64 -17.93 12.00
N VAL A 22 -3.67 -17.74 12.91
CA VAL A 22 -3.67 -18.39 14.23
C VAL A 22 -4.87 -17.92 15.07
N GLN A 23 -5.10 -16.60 15.14
CA GLN A 23 -6.22 -16.01 15.90
C GLN A 23 -7.58 -16.48 15.40
N THR A 24 -7.74 -16.61 14.09
CA THR A 24 -8.98 -17.09 13.45
C THR A 24 -9.08 -18.61 13.46
N GLN A 25 -8.11 -19.33 14.03
CA GLN A 25 -8.03 -20.79 14.05
C GLN A 25 -8.07 -21.40 12.65
N SER A 26 -7.53 -20.72 11.66
CA SER A 26 -7.51 -21.17 10.28
C SER A 26 -6.41 -22.20 10.06
N PRO A 27 -6.67 -23.32 9.32
CA PRO A 27 -5.64 -24.32 9.00
C PRO A 27 -4.56 -23.79 8.06
N GLU A 28 -4.88 -22.74 7.33
CA GLU A 28 -4.00 -22.16 6.31
C GLU A 28 -3.97 -20.63 6.40
N ILE A 29 -2.82 -20.06 6.07
CA ILE A 29 -2.68 -18.62 5.79
C ILE A 29 -3.22 -18.41 4.38
N SER A 30 -4.38 -17.78 4.27
CA SER A 30 -5.07 -17.54 3.00
C SER A 30 -4.82 -16.12 2.46
N PRO A 31 -5.15 -15.85 1.19
CA PRO A 31 -5.12 -14.50 0.62
C PRO A 31 -5.95 -13.47 1.39
N GLU A 32 -7.02 -13.89 2.02
CA GLU A 32 -7.91 -13.04 2.81
C GLU A 32 -7.21 -12.52 4.07
N HIS A 33 -6.40 -13.36 4.74
CA HIS A 33 -5.56 -12.92 5.87
C HIS A 33 -4.54 -11.88 5.41
N LEU A 34 -3.89 -12.11 4.25
CA LEU A 34 -2.92 -11.18 3.69
C LEU A 34 -3.59 -9.84 3.33
N LEU A 35 -4.75 -9.85 2.67
CA LEU A 35 -5.45 -8.63 2.28
C LEU A 35 -5.93 -7.84 3.49
N GLU A 36 -6.48 -8.50 4.53
CA GLU A 36 -6.91 -7.84 5.76
C GLU A 36 -5.75 -7.09 6.42
N THR A 37 -4.58 -7.75 6.53
CA THR A 37 -3.40 -7.11 7.13
C THR A 37 -2.83 -5.98 6.29
N LEU A 38 -2.91 -6.07 4.94
CA LEU A 38 -2.52 -4.99 4.03
C LEU A 38 -3.43 -3.77 4.18
N VAL A 39 -4.74 -4.00 4.26
CA VAL A 39 -5.74 -2.92 4.38
C VAL A 39 -5.74 -2.30 5.77
N ALA A 40 -5.47 -3.07 6.82
CA ALA A 40 -5.37 -2.58 8.19
C ALA A 40 -4.09 -1.77 8.46
N GLN A 41 -3.09 -1.85 7.59
CA GLN A 41 -1.82 -1.14 7.79
C GLN A 41 -1.97 0.35 7.47
N GLU A 42 -1.94 1.21 8.50
CA GLU A 42 -2.06 2.67 8.36
C GLU A 42 -0.81 3.33 7.76
N ASP A 43 0.36 2.79 8.07
CA ASP A 43 1.66 3.32 7.64
C ASP A 43 2.18 2.68 6.33
N GLY A 44 1.32 1.92 5.61
CA GLY A 44 1.61 1.25 4.35
C GLY A 44 1.21 2.07 3.12
N VAL A 45 1.59 1.57 1.95
CA VAL A 45 1.23 2.17 0.65
C VAL A 45 -0.17 1.75 0.20
N THR A 46 -0.72 0.66 0.75
CA THR A 46 -2.02 0.10 0.36
C THR A 46 -3.16 1.08 0.58
N GLN A 47 -3.29 1.67 1.79
CA GLN A 47 -4.37 2.62 2.08
C GLN A 47 -4.32 3.86 1.18
N PRO A 48 -3.18 4.56 0.98
CA PRO A 48 -3.07 5.65 0.01
C PRO A 48 -3.48 5.27 -1.42
N ILE A 49 -3.16 4.05 -1.88
CA ILE A 49 -3.60 3.56 -3.18
C ILE A 49 -5.12 3.45 -3.23
N LEU A 50 -5.74 2.77 -2.24
CA LEU A 50 -7.19 2.57 -2.18
C LEU A 50 -7.94 3.89 -2.04
N GLN A 51 -7.46 4.82 -1.20
CA GLN A 51 -8.02 6.17 -1.05
C GLN A 51 -7.99 6.95 -2.36
N LYS A 52 -6.87 6.90 -3.09
CA LYS A 52 -6.73 7.57 -4.38
C LYS A 52 -7.68 7.01 -5.44
N LEU A 53 -8.03 5.73 -5.34
CA LEU A 53 -9.03 5.08 -6.18
C LEU A 53 -10.47 5.37 -5.75
N GLY A 54 -10.68 6.06 -4.62
CA GLY A 54 -12.02 6.35 -4.08
C GLY A 54 -12.74 5.10 -3.56
N VAL A 55 -11.99 4.08 -3.12
CA VAL A 55 -12.52 2.79 -2.69
C VAL A 55 -13.01 2.86 -1.25
N ASP A 56 -14.16 2.24 -0.98
CA ASP A 56 -14.66 2.05 0.37
C ASP A 56 -13.85 0.97 1.12
N ILE A 57 -12.84 1.44 1.89
CA ILE A 57 -11.93 0.58 2.65
C ILE A 57 -12.68 -0.20 3.74
N GLU A 58 -13.64 0.45 4.42
CA GLU A 58 -14.42 -0.21 5.46
C GLU A 58 -15.34 -1.29 4.89
N GLY A 59 -15.91 -1.06 3.69
CA GLY A 59 -16.67 -2.07 2.97
C GLY A 59 -15.81 -3.30 2.60
N ILE A 60 -14.56 -3.11 2.20
CA ILE A 60 -13.60 -4.21 1.96
C ILE A 60 -13.35 -4.98 3.26
N ARG A 61 -13.05 -4.30 4.37
CA ARG A 61 -12.75 -4.92 5.66
C ARG A 61 -13.95 -5.72 6.19
N LEU A 62 -15.15 -5.17 6.09
CA LEU A 62 -16.37 -5.87 6.50
C LEU A 62 -16.55 -7.19 5.73
N LYS A 63 -16.34 -7.17 4.41
CA LYS A 63 -16.43 -8.38 3.58
C LYS A 63 -15.34 -9.40 3.94
N LEU A 64 -14.11 -8.96 4.19
CA LEU A 64 -13.01 -9.83 4.61
C LEU A 64 -13.31 -10.50 5.94
N THR A 65 -13.81 -9.76 6.94
CA THR A 65 -14.22 -10.31 8.23
C THR A 65 -15.28 -11.40 8.05
N GLN A 66 -16.33 -11.13 7.25
CA GLN A 66 -17.37 -12.11 6.96
C GLN A 66 -16.84 -13.40 6.29
N VAL A 67 -15.86 -13.25 5.39
CA VAL A 67 -15.23 -14.43 4.73
C VAL A 67 -14.38 -15.20 5.73
N LEU A 68 -13.56 -14.53 6.54
CA LEU A 68 -12.69 -15.16 7.53
C LEU A 68 -13.49 -15.88 8.62
N GLU A 69 -14.65 -15.34 9.04
CA GLU A 69 -15.54 -15.98 10.00
C GLU A 69 -16.15 -17.29 9.48
N ARG A 70 -16.38 -17.39 8.16
CA ARG A 70 -16.97 -18.58 7.49
C ARG A 70 -15.93 -19.65 7.16
N ASN A 71 -14.64 -19.33 7.22
CA ASN A 71 -13.60 -20.29 6.92
C ASN A 71 -13.61 -21.46 7.92
N PRO A 72 -13.25 -22.69 7.49
CA PRO A 72 -13.12 -23.82 8.37
C PRO A 72 -12.15 -23.51 9.51
N LYS A 73 -12.55 -23.87 10.74
CA LYS A 73 -11.71 -23.69 11.94
C LYS A 73 -11.15 -25.02 12.39
N VAL A 74 -9.86 -25.03 12.75
CA VAL A 74 -9.22 -26.23 13.32
C VAL A 74 -9.46 -26.25 14.83
N GLN A 75 -10.05 -27.33 15.32
CA GLN A 75 -10.14 -27.59 16.77
C GLN A 75 -8.89 -28.35 17.21
N GLY A 76 -8.02 -27.70 17.96
CA GLY A 76 -6.83 -28.31 18.55
C GLY A 76 -5.73 -27.27 18.79
N THR A 77 -5.05 -27.41 19.94
CA THR A 77 -3.91 -26.57 20.28
C THR A 77 -2.66 -27.08 19.60
N GLY A 78 -1.98 -26.23 18.82
CA GLY A 78 -0.58 -26.44 18.47
C GLY A 78 -0.22 -26.70 17.00
N GLN A 79 -1.16 -26.64 16.06
CA GLN A 79 -0.80 -26.64 14.62
C GLN A 79 -0.63 -25.22 14.10
N GLU A 80 0.58 -24.90 13.67
CA GLU A 80 0.81 -23.63 12.95
C GLU A 80 0.13 -23.69 11.56
N PRO A 81 -0.57 -22.60 11.15
CA PRO A 81 -1.21 -22.56 9.86
C PRO A 81 -0.18 -22.63 8.73
N VAL A 82 -0.45 -23.44 7.72
CA VAL A 82 0.43 -23.57 6.55
C VAL A 82 0.06 -22.54 5.47
N VAL A 83 1.05 -22.09 4.69
CA VAL A 83 0.79 -21.18 3.56
C VAL A 83 -0.03 -21.90 2.50
N SER A 84 -1.22 -21.37 2.16
CA SER A 84 -2.10 -21.96 1.13
C SER A 84 -1.45 -21.92 -0.26
N GLN A 85 -1.86 -22.83 -1.14
CA GLN A 85 -1.37 -22.87 -2.52
C GLN A 85 -1.70 -21.58 -3.30
N THR A 86 -2.87 -21.01 -3.02
CA THR A 86 -3.27 -19.74 -3.64
C THR A 86 -2.39 -18.57 -3.17
N LEU A 87 -2.04 -18.54 -1.88
CA LEU A 87 -1.15 -17.52 -1.36
C LEU A 87 0.28 -17.65 -1.94
N LYS A 88 0.77 -18.87 -2.15
CA LYS A 88 2.05 -19.10 -2.85
C LYS A 88 2.02 -18.53 -4.27
N ARG A 89 0.94 -18.74 -5.02
CA ARG A 89 0.78 -18.14 -6.36
C ARG A 89 0.75 -16.61 -6.32
N ILE A 90 0.12 -16.03 -5.31
CA ILE A 90 0.12 -14.57 -5.13
C ILE A 90 1.53 -14.04 -4.92
N PHE A 91 2.35 -14.71 -4.12
CA PHE A 91 3.75 -14.32 -3.94
C PHE A 91 4.56 -14.43 -5.24
N ASP A 92 4.31 -15.47 -6.06
CA ASP A 92 4.97 -15.61 -7.37
C ASP A 92 4.53 -14.49 -8.32
N LEU A 93 3.26 -14.09 -8.31
CA LEU A 93 2.74 -12.97 -9.09
C LEU A 93 3.35 -11.65 -8.61
N ALA A 94 3.43 -11.43 -7.31
CA ALA A 94 4.05 -10.25 -6.71
C ALA A 94 5.54 -10.12 -7.09
N LEU A 95 6.27 -11.23 -7.07
CA LEU A 95 7.68 -11.27 -7.47
C LEU A 95 7.88 -10.96 -8.96
N LYS A 96 7.00 -11.49 -9.82
CA LYS A 96 7.01 -11.16 -11.26
C LYS A 96 6.78 -9.67 -11.48
N GLU A 97 5.86 -9.07 -10.73
CA GLU A 97 5.57 -7.63 -10.84
C GLU A 97 6.74 -6.78 -10.34
N ALA A 98 7.37 -7.14 -9.21
CA ALA A 98 8.57 -6.46 -8.72
C ALA A 98 9.68 -6.49 -9.78
N THR A 99 9.91 -7.65 -10.40
CA THR A 99 10.88 -7.80 -11.50
C THR A 99 10.52 -6.93 -12.71
N TYR A 100 9.24 -6.86 -13.09
CA TYR A 100 8.75 -6.02 -14.19
C TYR A 100 8.98 -4.53 -13.92
N LEU A 101 8.75 -4.08 -12.68
CA LEU A 101 8.99 -2.71 -12.22
C LEU A 101 10.49 -2.41 -11.97
N ARG A 102 11.37 -3.41 -12.11
CA ARG A 102 12.81 -3.33 -11.81
C ARG A 102 13.08 -2.98 -10.34
N ASP A 103 12.23 -3.44 -9.46
CA ASP A 103 12.40 -3.31 -8.02
C ASP A 103 13.27 -4.46 -7.48
N GLU A 104 14.19 -4.15 -6.58
CA GLU A 104 15.11 -5.14 -5.98
C GLU A 104 14.45 -5.91 -4.83
N TYR A 105 13.46 -5.28 -4.17
CA TYR A 105 12.72 -5.88 -3.05
C TYR A 105 11.23 -5.93 -3.34
N LEU A 106 10.59 -6.97 -2.80
CA LEU A 106 9.15 -7.14 -2.82
C LEU A 106 8.53 -6.32 -1.68
N SER A 107 7.77 -5.31 -2.02
CA SER A 107 7.10 -4.39 -1.10
C SER A 107 5.60 -4.68 -0.95
N THR A 108 4.93 -3.95 -0.07
CA THR A 108 3.50 -4.16 0.25
C THR A 108 2.59 -3.95 -0.95
N GLU A 109 2.89 -3.01 -1.85
CA GLU A 109 2.14 -2.82 -3.09
C GLU A 109 2.27 -3.98 -4.07
N HIS A 110 3.42 -4.68 -4.11
CA HIS A 110 3.55 -5.89 -4.93
C HIS A 110 2.67 -7.02 -4.41
N LEU A 111 2.50 -7.14 -3.09
CA LEU A 111 1.55 -8.08 -2.50
C LEU A 111 0.11 -7.74 -2.90
N LEU A 112 -0.26 -6.45 -2.87
CA LEU A 112 -1.57 -6.00 -3.35
C LEU A 112 -1.78 -6.32 -4.83
N PHE A 113 -0.76 -6.10 -5.68
CA PHE A 113 -0.78 -6.52 -7.09
C PHE A 113 -1.00 -8.02 -7.26
N GLY A 114 -0.25 -8.83 -6.51
CA GLY A 114 -0.38 -10.28 -6.56
C GLY A 114 -1.80 -10.75 -6.25
N ILE A 115 -2.45 -10.13 -5.25
CA ILE A 115 -3.85 -10.43 -4.91
C ILE A 115 -4.80 -9.97 -6.03
N ALA A 116 -4.61 -8.77 -6.57
CA ALA A 116 -5.47 -8.22 -7.62
C ALA A 116 -5.39 -9.01 -8.95
N GLU A 117 -4.22 -9.58 -9.25
CA GLU A 117 -3.97 -10.39 -10.45
C GLU A 117 -4.46 -11.84 -10.27
N GLU A 118 -4.52 -12.34 -9.06
CA GLU A 118 -5.06 -13.66 -8.74
C GLU A 118 -6.58 -13.70 -9.01
N LYS A 119 -7.10 -14.81 -9.56
CA LYS A 119 -8.47 -14.85 -10.09
C LYS A 119 -9.44 -15.68 -9.25
N THR A 120 -8.93 -16.52 -8.35
CA THR A 120 -9.73 -17.57 -7.72
C THR A 120 -10.10 -17.29 -6.26
N SER A 121 -9.32 -16.47 -5.54
CA SER A 121 -9.55 -16.17 -4.12
C SER A 121 -10.71 -15.20 -3.89
N GLN A 122 -11.30 -15.26 -2.70
CA GLN A 122 -12.30 -14.28 -2.27
C GLN A 122 -11.67 -12.90 -2.11
N ALA A 123 -10.41 -12.81 -1.67
CA ALA A 123 -9.66 -11.56 -1.59
C ALA A 123 -9.58 -10.86 -2.96
N ALA A 124 -9.22 -11.60 -4.02
CA ALA A 124 -9.18 -11.07 -5.39
C ALA A 124 -10.57 -10.64 -5.88
N LYS A 125 -11.62 -11.41 -5.53
CA LYS A 125 -12.99 -11.06 -5.86
C LYS A 125 -13.43 -9.77 -5.16
N ILE A 126 -13.14 -9.64 -3.86
CA ILE A 126 -13.47 -8.43 -3.09
C ILE A 126 -12.80 -7.20 -3.71
N LEU A 127 -11.52 -7.27 -4.07
CA LEU A 127 -10.84 -6.17 -4.74
C LEU A 127 -11.52 -5.79 -6.06
N ARG A 128 -11.84 -6.77 -6.91
CA ARG A 128 -12.53 -6.53 -8.20
C ARG A 128 -13.92 -5.92 -8.02
N ASP A 129 -14.70 -6.42 -7.06
CA ASP A 129 -16.05 -5.93 -6.75
C ASP A 129 -16.03 -4.45 -6.31
N HIS A 130 -14.91 -3.98 -5.75
CA HIS A 130 -14.66 -2.58 -5.39
C HIS A 130 -13.88 -1.80 -6.46
N GLY A 131 -13.70 -2.36 -7.66
CA GLY A 131 -13.02 -1.71 -8.77
C GLY A 131 -11.49 -1.65 -8.64
N VAL A 132 -10.89 -2.36 -7.70
CA VAL A 132 -9.44 -2.39 -7.53
C VAL A 132 -8.84 -3.42 -8.48
N ILE A 133 -8.33 -2.93 -9.61
CA ILE A 133 -7.69 -3.73 -10.65
C ILE A 133 -6.24 -3.28 -10.86
N LYS A 134 -5.41 -4.17 -11.42
CA LYS A 134 -3.97 -3.96 -11.62
C LYS A 134 -3.64 -2.60 -12.24
N ASP A 135 -4.27 -2.24 -13.35
CA ASP A 135 -3.96 -1.00 -14.08
C ASP A 135 -4.22 0.26 -13.24
N GLN A 136 -5.25 0.24 -12.40
CA GLN A 136 -5.58 1.35 -11.51
C GLN A 136 -4.59 1.43 -10.34
N ILE A 137 -4.18 0.29 -9.78
CA ILE A 137 -3.14 0.22 -8.76
C ILE A 137 -1.84 0.81 -9.31
N LEU A 138 -1.41 0.40 -10.53
CA LEU A 138 -0.21 0.93 -11.19
C LEU A 138 -0.26 2.45 -11.36
N LYS A 139 -1.35 2.99 -11.88
CA LYS A 139 -1.52 4.45 -12.04
C LYS A 139 -1.41 5.19 -10.72
N SER A 140 -2.03 4.66 -9.67
CA SER A 140 -1.98 5.24 -8.33
C SER A 140 -0.57 5.15 -7.73
N LEU A 141 0.11 4.03 -7.93
CA LEU A 141 1.46 3.78 -7.45
C LEU A 141 2.48 4.76 -8.07
N VAL A 142 2.43 4.97 -9.38
CA VAL A 142 3.30 5.95 -10.07
C VAL A 142 3.17 7.34 -9.44
N ALA A 143 1.96 7.75 -9.11
CA ALA A 143 1.72 9.06 -8.49
C ALA A 143 2.17 9.12 -7.01
N ILE A 144 2.19 7.99 -6.28
CA ILE A 144 2.63 7.91 -4.88
C ILE A 144 4.17 7.81 -4.81
N ARG A 145 4.78 6.98 -5.64
CA ARG A 145 6.23 6.77 -5.67
C ARG A 145 7.01 7.89 -6.38
N GLY A 146 6.36 8.68 -7.25
CA GLY A 146 7.06 9.69 -8.04
C GLY A 146 8.15 9.13 -8.96
N GLY A 147 8.02 7.86 -9.39
CA GLY A 147 9.00 7.16 -10.22
C GLY A 147 10.18 6.52 -9.45
N GLN A 148 10.16 6.52 -8.13
CA GLN A 148 11.19 5.85 -7.32
C GLN A 148 11.04 4.33 -7.38
N GLN A 149 12.18 3.62 -7.39
CA GLN A 149 12.25 2.16 -7.33
C GLN A 149 12.46 1.68 -5.88
N VAL A 150 12.07 0.44 -5.59
CA VAL A 150 12.31 -0.23 -4.31
C VAL A 150 13.72 -0.82 -4.32
N THR A 151 14.72 -0.02 -3.95
CA THR A 151 16.14 -0.41 -3.96
C THR A 151 16.67 -0.77 -2.58
N ASP A 152 15.87 -0.63 -1.54
CA ASP A 152 16.23 -1.02 -0.17
C ASP A 152 15.03 -1.55 0.62
N GLN A 153 15.31 -2.18 1.78
CA GLN A 153 14.28 -2.80 2.61
C GLN A 153 13.36 -1.80 3.32
N ASN A 154 13.70 -0.52 3.38
CA ASN A 154 12.91 0.55 4.00
C ASN A 154 12.33 1.54 2.96
N ALA A 155 12.22 1.13 1.70
CA ALA A 155 11.81 2.02 0.60
C ALA A 155 10.44 2.68 0.86
N GLU A 156 9.47 1.94 1.44
CA GLU A 156 8.12 2.48 1.71
C GLU A 156 8.11 3.65 2.71
N GLU A 157 9.08 3.74 3.61
CA GLU A 157 9.20 4.89 4.52
C GLU A 157 9.61 6.16 3.77
N LYS A 158 10.42 6.02 2.74
CA LYS A 158 10.89 7.15 1.92
C LYS A 158 9.76 7.79 1.11
N TYR A 159 8.85 6.97 0.56
CA TYR A 159 7.73 7.48 -0.25
C TYR A 159 6.75 8.33 0.56
N GLN A 160 6.59 8.02 1.83
CA GLN A 160 5.64 8.70 2.71
C GLN A 160 6.25 9.80 3.56
N SER A 161 7.58 9.91 3.63
CA SER A 161 8.26 10.88 4.50
C SER A 161 7.84 12.32 4.17
N LEU A 162 7.78 12.69 2.89
CA LEU A 162 7.32 14.03 2.48
C LEU A 162 5.84 14.27 2.78
N THR A 163 4.98 13.25 2.60
CA THR A 163 3.55 13.38 2.87
C THR A 163 3.24 13.42 4.37
N ARG A 164 4.03 12.70 5.18
CA ARG A 164 3.85 12.64 6.64
C ARG A 164 4.46 13.82 7.38
N PHE A 165 5.62 14.30 6.91
CA PHE A 165 6.41 15.34 7.62
C PHE A 165 6.46 16.64 6.84
N GLY A 166 6.03 16.68 5.58
CA GLY A 166 5.93 17.84 4.74
C GLY A 166 4.52 18.40 4.69
N GLN A 167 4.40 19.72 4.72
CA GLN A 167 3.15 20.41 4.42
C GLN A 167 3.20 20.90 2.98
N ASP A 168 2.22 20.50 2.15
CA ASP A 168 2.08 21.07 0.81
C ASP A 168 1.54 22.49 0.92
N LEU A 169 2.48 23.45 0.84
CA LEU A 169 2.17 24.88 0.94
C LEU A 169 1.28 25.34 -0.23
N THR A 170 1.34 24.67 -1.39
CA THR A 170 0.52 25.03 -2.55
C THR A 170 -0.94 24.68 -2.29
N LEU A 171 -1.21 23.50 -1.78
CA LEU A 171 -2.58 23.10 -1.37
C LEU A 171 -3.08 23.94 -0.21
N THR A 172 -2.23 24.27 0.76
CA THR A 172 -2.58 25.13 1.89
C THR A 172 -2.92 26.56 1.42
N ALA A 173 -2.16 27.08 0.43
CA ALA A 173 -2.44 28.37 -0.20
C ALA A 173 -3.77 28.38 -0.98
N GLN A 174 -4.03 27.33 -1.77
CA GLN A 174 -5.28 27.18 -2.52
C GLN A 174 -6.49 27.08 -1.59
N ALA A 175 -6.33 26.46 -0.43
CA ALA A 175 -7.37 26.37 0.61
C ALA A 175 -7.51 27.66 1.43
N GLY A 176 -6.72 28.70 1.18
CA GLY A 176 -6.74 29.97 1.94
C GLY A 176 -6.30 29.82 3.40
N LYS A 177 -5.53 28.78 3.73
CA LYS A 177 -5.11 28.44 5.11
C LYS A 177 -3.69 28.91 5.46
N LEU A 178 -3.04 29.65 4.55
CA LEU A 178 -1.74 30.28 4.88
C LEU A 178 -1.97 31.55 5.68
N ASP A 179 -1.11 31.76 6.68
CA ASP A 179 -1.10 33.01 7.43
C ASP A 179 -0.78 34.19 6.50
N PRO A 180 -1.44 35.36 6.66
CA PRO A 180 -1.16 36.52 5.86
C PRO A 180 0.24 37.05 6.14
N VAL A 181 1.00 37.35 5.09
CA VAL A 181 2.32 37.98 5.21
C VAL A 181 2.10 39.46 5.46
N ILE A 182 2.49 39.95 6.64
CA ILE A 182 2.33 41.33 7.04
C ILE A 182 3.73 41.97 7.18
N GLY A 183 3.92 43.16 6.59
CA GLY A 183 5.12 43.97 6.78
C GLY A 183 6.37 43.50 6.02
N ARG A 184 6.22 42.68 4.96
CA ARG A 184 7.33 42.21 4.11
C ARG A 184 7.12 42.51 2.62
N ASP A 185 6.55 43.65 2.31
CA ASP A 185 6.17 44.01 0.93
C ASP A 185 7.36 44.10 -0.02
N ASP A 186 8.52 44.55 0.45
CA ASP A 186 9.72 44.67 -0.37
C ASP A 186 10.34 43.32 -0.72
N GLU A 187 10.36 42.37 0.24
CA GLU A 187 10.82 41.01 -0.01
C GLU A 187 9.87 40.26 -0.96
N VAL A 188 8.56 40.42 -0.79
CA VAL A 188 7.55 39.82 -1.67
C VAL A 188 7.72 40.38 -3.09
N ARG A 189 7.88 41.70 -3.25
CA ARG A 189 8.12 42.33 -4.56
C ARG A 189 9.40 41.79 -5.21
N ARG A 190 10.48 41.64 -4.43
CA ARG A 190 11.75 41.11 -4.91
C ARG A 190 11.64 39.65 -5.34
N ILE A 191 10.93 38.82 -4.59
CA ILE A 191 10.65 37.40 -4.94
C ILE A 191 9.87 37.33 -6.25
N LEU A 192 8.80 38.12 -6.40
CA LEU A 192 8.01 38.20 -7.62
C LEU A 192 8.84 38.59 -8.83
N GLN A 193 9.74 39.59 -8.67
CA GLN A 193 10.67 39.99 -9.74
C GLN A 193 11.64 38.87 -10.14
N VAL A 194 12.14 38.08 -9.17
CA VAL A 194 13.05 36.94 -9.44
C VAL A 194 12.31 35.80 -10.12
N LEU A 195 11.11 35.46 -9.65
CA LEU A 195 10.30 34.38 -10.21
C LEU A 195 9.74 34.69 -11.60
N SER A 196 9.47 35.97 -11.90
CA SER A 196 8.98 36.40 -13.22
C SER A 196 10.07 36.48 -14.28
N ARG A 197 11.35 36.37 -13.92
CA ARG A 197 12.45 36.39 -14.90
C ARG A 197 12.44 35.12 -15.75
N ARG A 198 12.32 35.30 -17.06
CA ARG A 198 12.25 34.22 -18.06
C ARG A 198 13.56 33.45 -18.26
N ARG A 199 14.71 33.93 -17.79
CA ARG A 199 16.03 33.28 -17.87
C ARG A 199 16.84 33.57 -16.61
N LYS A 200 17.44 32.49 -16.05
CA LYS A 200 18.55 32.62 -15.10
C LYS A 200 19.77 33.20 -15.85
N LYS A 201 20.35 34.28 -15.39
CA LYS A 201 21.74 34.60 -15.66
C LYS A 201 22.61 33.92 -14.64
#